data_753723d18ffb136f3a4349d1321811d0
#
_entry.id   753723d18ffb136f3a4349d1321811d0
#
_cell.length_a   1.000
_cell.length_b   1.000
_cell.length_c   1.000
_cell.angle_alpha   90.00
_cell.angle_beta   90.00
_cell.angle_gamma   90.00
#
_symmetry.space_group_name_H-M   'P 1'
#
loop_
_entity.id
_entity.type
_entity.pdbx_description
1 polymer ?
#
loop_
_entity_poly.entity_id
_entity_poly.type
_entity_poly.pdbx_seq_one_letter_code
_entity_poly.pdbx_strand_id
1 'polypeptide(L)'
;MTGMTPEADVVIPDTFLGLVATQRGHEVDRSLTEMDREQLPDSEVAIRVQWSSINYKDALAVSPDGKVAQMSPLVPGIDLAGEVVEDLSGNLEPGETVLVHGYGLGVSHHGGFAEYARVPLDWVVPIPSGLQARDAMMLGTAGFTAALSVLGLEEAGLAPDQGPVLVAGATGGVGCVAVELLAQRGYEVWASTGKPDAEWLLDLGAAGLLTREETSRPSTRPLERQRWAGCVDPVGGSTTGYAVRTTRYGGAVALSGLTGGTDVGLTVHPFILRGVSLLGIDSVQTPIGRRQEVWRRLATDLRPRRIEELGVREIALSHVAGALESVLAGLGSGRTIVKIGQ
;
A
#
# COMPACT_ATOMS: atom_id res chain seq x y z
N MET A 1 -8.30 -26.68 40.06
CA MET A 1 -7.49 -27.26 38.97
C MET A 1 -8.34 -27.20 37.73
N THR A 2 -8.27 -26.05 37.04
CA THR A 2 -8.91 -25.83 35.74
C THR A 2 -7.93 -26.32 34.67
N GLY A 3 -8.28 -27.44 34.02
CA GLY A 3 -7.48 -28.02 32.95
C GLY A 3 -7.42 -27.04 31.78
N MET A 4 -6.24 -26.50 31.53
CA MET A 4 -5.90 -25.94 30.23
C MET A 4 -5.89 -27.13 29.26
N THR A 5 -6.86 -27.13 28.34
CA THR A 5 -6.73 -27.92 27.10
C THR A 5 -5.45 -27.47 26.40
N PRO A 6 -4.54 -28.38 26.00
CA PRO A 6 -3.42 -27.99 25.18
C PRO A 6 -3.98 -27.38 23.90
N GLU A 7 -3.59 -26.12 23.60
CA GLU A 7 -3.74 -25.58 22.25
C GLU A 7 -3.06 -26.58 21.31
N ALA A 8 -3.80 -27.06 20.33
CA ALA A 8 -3.26 -27.95 19.33
C ALA A 8 -2.13 -27.20 18.62
N ASP A 9 -0.93 -27.80 18.56
CA ASP A 9 0.18 -27.32 17.75
C ASP A 9 -0.38 -27.00 16.35
N VAL A 10 -0.38 -25.73 15.97
CA VAL A 10 -0.89 -25.30 14.66
C VAL A 10 0.18 -25.67 13.65
N VAL A 11 0.08 -26.89 13.12
CA VAL A 11 0.99 -27.41 12.08
C VAL A 11 0.43 -26.98 10.72
N ILE A 12 1.31 -26.61 9.78
CA ILE A 12 0.91 -26.40 8.39
C ILE A 12 0.29 -27.70 7.87
N PRO A 13 -0.96 -27.69 7.35
CA PRO A 13 -1.58 -28.88 6.79
C PRO A 13 -0.81 -29.34 5.53
N ASP A 14 -0.99 -30.61 5.16
CA ASP A 14 -0.35 -31.18 3.96
C ASP A 14 -0.75 -30.41 2.69
N THR A 15 -2.00 -29.93 2.63
CA THR A 15 -2.51 -29.09 1.55
C THR A 15 -3.29 -27.88 2.09
N PHE A 16 -3.31 -26.79 1.32
CA PHE A 16 -4.00 -25.54 1.64
C PHE A 16 -4.37 -24.77 0.36
N LEU A 17 -5.32 -23.85 0.43
CA LEU A 17 -5.75 -23.06 -0.72
C LEU A 17 -4.88 -21.84 -0.96
N GLY A 18 -4.57 -21.59 -2.25
CA GLY A 18 -3.90 -20.38 -2.71
C GLY A 18 -4.36 -19.94 -4.10
N LEU A 19 -4.37 -18.65 -4.36
CA LEU A 19 -4.53 -18.12 -5.70
C LEU A 19 -3.19 -18.23 -6.43
N VAL A 20 -3.11 -19.10 -7.43
CA VAL A 20 -1.88 -19.31 -8.21
C VAL A 20 -2.01 -18.64 -9.57
N ALA A 21 -1.03 -17.80 -9.90
CA ALA A 21 -0.86 -17.18 -11.22
C ALA A 21 0.24 -17.91 -12.00
N THR A 22 -0.10 -18.46 -13.16
CA THR A 22 0.85 -19.21 -14.01
C THR A 22 0.95 -18.54 -15.37
N GLN A 23 2.16 -18.12 -15.74
CA GLN A 23 2.44 -17.56 -17.06
C GLN A 23 2.38 -18.67 -18.12
N ARG A 24 1.58 -18.46 -19.18
CA ARG A 24 1.43 -19.35 -20.34
C ARG A 24 1.63 -18.54 -21.63
N GLY A 25 2.86 -18.35 -22.03
CA GLY A 25 3.19 -17.49 -23.18
C GLY A 25 2.82 -16.03 -22.89
N HIS A 26 1.85 -15.46 -23.61
CA HIS A 26 1.35 -14.10 -23.41
C HIS A 26 0.12 -14.02 -22.48
N GLU A 27 -0.32 -15.13 -21.92
CA GLU A 27 -1.47 -15.17 -21.02
C GLU A 27 -1.02 -15.52 -19.60
N VAL A 28 -1.80 -15.08 -18.60
CA VAL A 28 -1.62 -15.46 -17.20
C VAL A 28 -2.89 -16.14 -16.74
N ASP A 29 -2.79 -17.44 -16.48
CA ASP A 29 -3.84 -18.22 -15.83
C ASP A 29 -3.85 -17.92 -14.34
N ARG A 30 -5.03 -17.69 -13.76
CA ARG A 30 -5.24 -17.33 -12.36
C ARG A 30 -6.31 -18.25 -11.78
N SER A 31 -5.90 -19.18 -10.97
CA SER A 31 -6.82 -20.18 -10.39
C SER A 31 -6.61 -20.31 -8.88
N LEU A 32 -7.73 -20.47 -8.17
CA LEU A 32 -7.70 -20.91 -6.78
C LEU A 32 -7.38 -22.40 -6.79
N THR A 33 -6.23 -22.76 -6.22
CA THR A 33 -5.65 -24.09 -6.34
C THR A 33 -5.31 -24.63 -4.96
N GLU A 34 -5.54 -25.91 -4.74
CA GLU A 34 -4.98 -26.64 -3.61
C GLU A 34 -3.47 -26.80 -3.84
N MET A 35 -2.69 -26.34 -2.88
CA MET A 35 -1.22 -26.33 -2.91
C MET A 35 -0.70 -27.28 -1.84
N ASP A 36 0.39 -28.01 -2.16
CA ASP A 36 1.09 -28.83 -1.17
C ASP A 36 2.00 -27.93 -0.33
N ARG A 37 2.16 -28.25 0.96
CA ARG A 37 3.04 -27.46 1.86
C ARG A 37 4.50 -27.43 1.41
N GLU A 38 4.97 -28.42 0.65
CA GLU A 38 6.31 -28.49 0.07
C GLU A 38 6.53 -27.44 -1.03
N GLN A 39 5.46 -26.81 -1.54
CA GLN A 39 5.54 -25.71 -2.48
C GLN A 39 5.81 -24.35 -1.82
N LEU A 40 5.72 -24.29 -0.46
CA LEU A 40 6.14 -23.09 0.27
C LEU A 40 7.65 -22.90 0.14
N PRO A 41 8.11 -21.63 0.02
CA PRO A 41 9.54 -21.33 -0.05
C PRO A 41 10.32 -21.85 1.17
N ASP A 42 11.60 -22.12 0.97
CA ASP A 42 12.53 -22.43 2.08
C ASP A 42 12.92 -21.11 2.79
N SER A 43 12.19 -20.80 3.85
CA SER A 43 12.35 -19.59 4.66
C SER A 43 12.03 -19.89 6.13
N GLU A 44 12.40 -18.97 7.04
CA GLU A 44 12.38 -19.26 8.48
C GLU A 44 10.99 -19.26 9.09
N VAL A 45 10.11 -18.29 8.69
CA VAL A 45 8.85 -18.03 9.39
C VAL A 45 7.66 -18.51 8.57
N ALA A 46 6.91 -19.46 9.11
CA ALA A 46 5.63 -19.89 8.56
C ALA A 46 4.48 -19.14 9.24
N ILE A 47 3.56 -18.62 8.43
CA ILE A 47 2.43 -17.80 8.88
C ILE A 47 1.14 -18.39 8.36
N ARG A 48 0.16 -18.59 9.24
CA ARG A 48 -1.23 -18.80 8.89
C ARG A 48 -1.84 -17.45 8.56
N VAL A 49 -2.07 -17.19 7.28
CA VAL A 49 -2.58 -15.90 6.80
C VAL A 49 -4.06 -15.76 7.15
N GLN A 50 -4.42 -14.70 7.83
CA GLN A 50 -5.80 -14.36 8.17
C GLN A 50 -6.37 -13.31 7.22
N TRP A 51 -5.55 -12.34 6.85
CA TRP A 51 -5.92 -11.19 6.03
C TRP A 51 -4.82 -10.86 5.03
N SER A 52 -5.24 -10.37 3.89
CA SER A 52 -4.40 -9.73 2.87
C SER A 52 -5.08 -8.47 2.36
N SER A 53 -4.50 -7.77 1.39
CA SER A 53 -5.12 -6.61 0.76
C SER A 53 -4.81 -6.51 -0.72
N ILE A 54 -5.70 -5.87 -1.47
CA ILE A 54 -5.53 -5.67 -2.92
C ILE A 54 -4.76 -4.38 -3.18
N ASN A 55 -3.71 -4.49 -3.97
CA ASN A 55 -2.90 -3.37 -4.42
C ASN A 55 -2.75 -3.38 -5.96
N TYR A 56 -2.46 -2.23 -6.56
CA TYR A 56 -2.21 -2.11 -7.99
C TYR A 56 -1.05 -3.02 -8.46
N LYS A 57 -0.03 -3.19 -7.61
CA LYS A 57 1.10 -4.08 -7.90
C LYS A 57 0.69 -5.55 -8.02
N ASP A 58 -0.27 -6.01 -7.21
CA ASP A 58 -0.80 -7.39 -7.32
C ASP A 58 -1.47 -7.60 -8.68
N ALA A 59 -2.24 -6.61 -9.12
CA ALA A 59 -2.90 -6.66 -10.41
C ALA A 59 -1.89 -6.67 -11.57
N LEU A 60 -0.80 -5.90 -11.46
CA LEU A 60 0.30 -5.95 -12.43
C LEU A 60 1.04 -7.30 -12.39
N ALA A 61 1.22 -7.91 -11.22
CA ALA A 61 1.92 -9.21 -11.10
C ALA A 61 1.17 -10.34 -11.81
N VAL A 62 -0.15 -10.22 -11.96
CA VAL A 62 -0.98 -11.20 -12.67
C VAL A 62 -1.42 -10.72 -14.07
N SER A 63 -0.86 -9.63 -14.57
CA SER A 63 -1.13 -9.10 -15.90
C SER A 63 -0.03 -9.52 -16.88
N PRO A 64 -0.37 -9.93 -18.12
CA PRO A 64 0.62 -10.28 -19.15
C PRO A 64 1.64 -9.17 -19.42
N ASP A 65 1.18 -7.91 -19.40
CA ASP A 65 1.99 -6.73 -19.69
C ASP A 65 2.59 -6.07 -18.44
N GLY A 66 2.28 -6.58 -17.26
CA GLY A 66 2.59 -5.94 -15.97
C GLY A 66 4.08 -5.94 -15.62
N LYS A 67 4.86 -6.92 -16.09
CA LYS A 67 6.32 -7.05 -15.88
C LYS A 67 6.75 -6.95 -14.40
N VAL A 68 5.86 -7.33 -13.47
CA VAL A 68 6.09 -7.27 -12.02
C VAL A 68 6.48 -8.64 -11.49
N ALA A 69 5.75 -9.69 -11.86
CA ALA A 69 6.09 -11.06 -11.45
C ALA A 69 7.47 -11.46 -11.97
N GLN A 70 8.31 -12.02 -11.10
CA GLN A 70 9.67 -12.49 -11.41
C GLN A 70 9.79 -14.01 -11.35
N MET A 71 8.69 -14.71 -11.03
CA MET A 71 8.60 -16.17 -11.04
C MET A 71 7.24 -16.63 -11.54
N SER A 72 7.17 -17.86 -12.01
CA SER A 72 5.93 -18.55 -12.40
C SER A 72 6.10 -20.05 -12.20
N PRO A 73 5.17 -20.74 -11.50
CA PRO A 73 3.95 -20.20 -10.88
C PRO A 73 4.25 -19.25 -9.69
N LEU A 74 3.33 -18.31 -9.42
CA LEU A 74 3.42 -17.34 -8.33
C LEU A 74 2.09 -17.30 -7.56
N VAL A 75 2.15 -17.31 -6.23
CA VAL A 75 1.05 -16.81 -5.39
C VAL A 75 1.24 -15.30 -5.28
N PRO A 76 0.35 -14.46 -5.84
CA PRO A 76 0.43 -13.01 -5.68
C PRO A 76 -0.03 -12.56 -4.30
N GLY A 77 -0.07 -11.23 -4.06
CA GLY A 77 -0.43 -10.63 -2.78
C GLY A 77 0.79 -10.08 -2.06
N ILE A 78 1.03 -8.76 -2.24
CA ILE A 78 2.20 -8.07 -1.65
C ILE A 78 2.00 -7.69 -0.19
N ASP A 79 0.86 -8.03 0.40
CA ASP A 79 0.49 -7.80 1.79
C ASP A 79 -0.04 -9.08 2.42
N LEU A 80 0.32 -9.34 3.66
CA LEU A 80 -0.35 -10.34 4.49
C LEU A 80 -0.29 -9.95 5.98
N ALA A 81 -1.27 -10.43 6.74
CA ALA A 81 -1.26 -10.44 8.19
C ALA A 81 -1.86 -11.75 8.69
N GLY A 82 -1.30 -12.29 9.77
CA GLY A 82 -1.73 -13.56 10.30
C GLY A 82 -0.95 -13.95 11.55
N GLU A 83 -1.00 -15.22 11.90
CA GLU A 83 -0.35 -15.77 13.07
C GLU A 83 0.85 -16.63 12.69
N VAL A 84 1.94 -16.47 13.42
CA VAL A 84 3.12 -17.35 13.31
C VAL A 84 2.70 -18.77 13.68
N VAL A 85 3.01 -19.74 12.82
CA VAL A 85 2.82 -21.17 13.05
C VAL A 85 4.12 -21.83 13.48
N GLU A 86 5.21 -21.41 12.85
CA GLU A 86 6.54 -21.93 13.08
C GLU A 86 7.58 -20.83 12.80
N ASP A 87 8.60 -20.73 13.63
CA ASP A 87 9.78 -19.94 13.35
C ASP A 87 11.05 -20.77 13.61
N LEU A 88 11.73 -21.14 12.53
CA LEU A 88 12.97 -21.91 12.58
C LEU A 88 14.16 -21.12 13.16
N SER A 89 14.04 -19.79 13.23
CA SER A 89 15.06 -18.90 13.81
C SER A 89 14.95 -18.77 15.33
N GLY A 90 13.78 -19.10 15.92
CA GLY A 90 13.50 -19.01 17.35
C GLY A 90 13.37 -17.58 17.88
N ASN A 91 13.05 -16.59 17.01
CA ASN A 91 12.88 -15.19 17.41
C ASN A 91 11.41 -14.82 17.66
N LEU A 92 10.46 -15.61 17.11
CA LEU A 92 9.02 -15.40 17.23
C LEU A 92 8.36 -16.63 17.84
N GLU A 93 7.36 -16.39 18.67
CA GLU A 93 6.59 -17.48 19.28
C GLU A 93 5.38 -17.87 18.40
N PRO A 94 5.03 -19.16 18.30
CA PRO A 94 3.77 -19.57 17.67
C PRO A 94 2.58 -18.85 18.31
N GLY A 95 1.65 -18.37 17.46
CA GLY A 95 0.50 -17.56 17.89
C GLY A 95 0.76 -16.05 17.87
N GLU A 96 2.01 -15.58 17.75
CA GLU A 96 2.26 -14.15 17.56
C GLU A 96 1.60 -13.63 16.27
N THR A 97 0.93 -12.49 16.38
CA THR A 97 0.30 -11.84 15.22
C THR A 97 1.29 -10.93 14.53
N VAL A 98 1.50 -11.18 13.25
CA VAL A 98 2.50 -10.50 12.42
C VAL A 98 1.90 -9.98 11.12
N LEU A 99 2.62 -9.05 10.50
CA LEU A 99 2.37 -8.63 9.12
C LEU A 99 3.66 -8.70 8.29
N VAL A 100 3.48 -8.88 6.99
CA VAL A 100 4.57 -8.82 6.01
C VAL A 100 4.11 -8.06 4.78
N HIS A 101 4.95 -7.16 4.29
CA HIS A 101 4.73 -6.48 3.01
C HIS A 101 6.05 -5.97 2.43
N GLY A 102 6.04 -5.69 1.13
CA GLY A 102 7.22 -5.20 0.43
C GLY A 102 8.23 -6.30 0.10
N TYR A 103 9.47 -5.94 -0.06
CA TYR A 103 10.56 -6.81 -0.51
C TYR A 103 10.17 -7.60 -1.77
N GLY A 104 10.30 -8.93 -1.75
CA GLY A 104 9.90 -9.80 -2.85
C GLY A 104 8.51 -10.43 -2.76
N LEU A 105 7.75 -10.15 -1.68
CA LEU A 105 6.45 -10.76 -1.41
C LEU A 105 5.47 -10.55 -2.58
N GLY A 106 4.87 -11.63 -3.09
CA GLY A 106 3.93 -11.58 -4.22
C GLY A 106 4.56 -11.17 -5.57
N VAL A 107 5.90 -11.16 -5.68
CA VAL A 107 6.65 -10.72 -6.88
C VAL A 107 7.72 -11.74 -7.27
N SER A 108 8.76 -11.91 -6.46
CA SER A 108 9.84 -12.90 -6.61
C SER A 108 9.78 -13.98 -5.54
N HIS A 109 8.77 -13.95 -4.73
CA HIS A 109 8.47 -14.85 -3.64
C HIS A 109 6.96 -15.01 -3.54
N HIS A 110 6.45 -16.18 -3.12
CA HIS A 110 5.01 -16.37 -2.90
C HIS A 110 4.46 -15.36 -1.89
N GLY A 111 3.26 -14.86 -2.16
CA GLY A 111 2.63 -13.76 -1.42
C GLY A 111 1.44 -14.18 -0.57
N GLY A 112 0.63 -13.18 -0.19
CA GLY A 112 -0.42 -13.28 0.82
C GLY A 112 -1.78 -13.79 0.34
N PHE A 113 -1.96 -14.13 -0.94
CA PHE A 113 -3.24 -14.71 -1.40
C PHE A 113 -3.26 -16.23 -1.29
N ALA A 114 -2.87 -16.74 -0.14
CA ALA A 114 -2.95 -18.15 0.24
C ALA A 114 -3.18 -18.27 1.75
N GLU A 115 -3.70 -19.43 2.19
CA GLU A 115 -3.98 -19.68 3.62
C GLU A 115 -2.71 -19.76 4.46
N TYR A 116 -1.58 -20.13 3.84
CA TYR A 116 -0.27 -20.18 4.49
C TYR A 116 0.78 -19.49 3.62
N ALA A 117 1.73 -18.87 4.28
CA ALA A 117 2.91 -18.29 3.67
C ALA A 117 4.15 -18.65 4.50
N ARG A 118 5.31 -18.78 3.86
CA ARG A 118 6.59 -18.94 4.56
C ARG A 118 7.54 -17.87 4.03
N VAL A 119 8.10 -17.06 4.90
CA VAL A 119 8.84 -15.83 4.56
C VAL A 119 10.14 -15.71 5.37
N PRO A 120 11.13 -14.94 4.86
CA PRO A 120 12.31 -14.59 5.64
C PRO A 120 11.95 -13.81 6.91
N LEU A 121 12.65 -14.09 8.01
CA LEU A 121 12.46 -13.40 9.29
C LEU A 121 12.60 -11.87 9.14
N ASP A 122 13.57 -11.42 8.36
CA ASP A 122 13.86 -9.99 8.14
C ASP A 122 12.71 -9.21 7.47
N TRP A 123 11.68 -9.91 6.98
CA TRP A 123 10.49 -9.26 6.39
C TRP A 123 9.36 -9.12 7.39
N VAL A 124 9.43 -9.83 8.51
CA VAL A 124 8.32 -9.94 9.46
C VAL A 124 8.30 -8.75 10.41
N VAL A 125 7.12 -8.18 10.56
CA VAL A 125 6.86 -7.12 11.54
C VAL A 125 5.79 -7.63 12.51
N PRO A 126 6.10 -7.80 13.80
CA PRO A 126 5.08 -8.00 14.82
C PRO A 126 4.06 -6.86 14.76
N ILE A 127 2.77 -7.19 14.77
CA ILE A 127 1.72 -6.17 14.74
C ILE A 127 1.76 -5.41 16.08
N PRO A 128 1.99 -4.07 16.05
CA PRO A 128 2.05 -3.30 17.28
C PRO A 128 0.73 -3.32 18.04
N SER A 129 0.80 -3.30 19.37
CA SER A 129 -0.39 -3.19 20.22
C SER A 129 -1.26 -1.99 19.80
N GLY A 130 -2.57 -2.20 19.74
CA GLY A 130 -3.53 -1.21 19.24
C GLY A 130 -3.97 -1.40 17.79
N LEU A 131 -3.34 -2.29 17.02
CA LEU A 131 -3.81 -2.74 15.72
C LEU A 131 -4.18 -4.23 15.77
N GLN A 132 -5.16 -4.62 14.99
CA GLN A 132 -5.47 -6.02 14.69
C GLN A 132 -4.99 -6.37 13.28
N ALA A 133 -4.88 -7.65 12.94
CA ALA A 133 -4.48 -8.12 11.62
C ALA A 133 -5.38 -7.52 10.50
N ARG A 134 -6.69 -7.39 10.75
CA ARG A 134 -7.63 -6.75 9.84
C ARG A 134 -7.31 -5.27 9.63
N ASP A 135 -7.08 -4.51 10.71
CA ASP A 135 -6.70 -3.09 10.64
C ASP A 135 -5.39 -2.90 9.88
N ALA A 136 -4.41 -3.77 10.14
CA ALA A 136 -3.13 -3.76 9.45
C ALA A 136 -3.32 -3.94 7.94
N MET A 137 -4.26 -4.77 7.49
CA MET A 137 -4.54 -4.98 6.06
C MET A 137 -5.45 -3.91 5.45
N MET A 138 -6.28 -3.21 6.24
CA MET A 138 -6.94 -1.99 5.78
C MET A 138 -5.91 -0.91 5.40
N LEU A 139 -4.81 -0.83 6.11
CA LEU A 139 -3.67 0.02 5.76
C LEU A 139 -2.81 -0.62 4.67
N GLY A 140 -2.23 -1.78 4.95
CA GLY A 140 -1.34 -2.50 4.05
C GLY A 140 -0.17 -1.68 3.54
N THR A 141 0.39 -2.09 2.43
CA THR A 141 1.43 -1.32 1.70
C THR A 141 0.95 0.08 1.33
N ALA A 142 -0.34 0.26 1.02
CA ALA A 142 -0.87 1.57 0.64
C ALA A 142 -0.88 2.55 1.81
N GLY A 143 -1.34 2.14 2.99
CA GLY A 143 -1.31 2.97 4.21
C GLY A 143 0.12 3.24 4.70
N PHE A 144 0.99 2.24 4.63
CA PHE A 144 2.41 2.40 4.91
C PHE A 144 3.07 3.43 3.98
N THR A 145 2.77 3.38 2.68
CA THR A 145 3.26 4.35 1.68
C THR A 145 2.73 5.75 1.95
N ALA A 146 1.46 5.88 2.32
CA ALA A 146 0.87 7.16 2.72
C ALA A 146 1.56 7.74 3.96
N ALA A 147 1.82 6.91 4.98
CA ALA A 147 2.55 7.32 6.18
C ALA A 147 3.97 7.78 5.85
N LEU A 148 4.73 7.00 5.05
CA LEU A 148 6.06 7.43 4.59
C LEU A 148 6.02 8.76 3.83
N SER A 149 4.99 8.97 2.99
CA SER A 149 4.81 10.22 2.23
C SER A 149 4.58 11.41 3.16
N VAL A 150 3.69 11.28 4.14
CA VAL A 150 3.40 12.33 5.13
C VAL A 150 4.64 12.63 5.97
N LEU A 151 5.30 11.60 6.49
CA LEU A 151 6.53 11.75 7.27
C LEU A 151 7.65 12.39 6.47
N GLY A 152 7.85 11.97 5.22
CA GLY A 152 8.86 12.55 4.33
C GLY A 152 8.59 14.04 4.04
N LEU A 153 7.34 14.45 3.88
CA LEU A 153 6.96 15.85 3.72
C LEU A 153 7.25 16.65 5.01
N GLU A 154 6.93 16.12 6.18
CA GLU A 154 7.21 16.76 7.48
C GLU A 154 8.72 16.84 7.76
N GLU A 155 9.47 15.79 7.47
CA GLU A 155 10.94 15.78 7.54
C GLU A 155 11.57 16.80 6.58
N ALA A 156 10.92 17.09 5.44
CA ALA A 156 11.30 18.16 4.51
C ALA A 156 10.83 19.55 4.95
N GLY A 157 10.20 19.69 6.13
CA GLY A 157 9.80 20.95 6.73
C GLY A 157 8.34 21.36 6.50
N LEU A 158 7.48 20.49 5.96
CA LEU A 158 6.06 20.81 5.81
C LEU A 158 5.39 20.96 7.19
N ALA A 159 4.65 22.06 7.37
CA ALA A 159 3.86 22.34 8.57
C ALA A 159 2.44 22.82 8.19
N PRO A 160 1.42 22.64 9.06
CA PRO A 160 0.01 22.96 8.75
C PRO A 160 -0.27 24.41 8.36
N ASP A 161 0.51 25.36 8.87
CA ASP A 161 0.36 26.80 8.63
C ASP A 161 1.00 27.29 7.31
N GLN A 162 1.70 26.44 6.59
CA GLN A 162 2.38 26.80 5.34
C GLN A 162 1.45 26.84 4.12
N GLY A 163 0.24 26.30 4.23
CA GLY A 163 -0.81 26.34 3.22
C GLY A 163 -1.29 24.96 2.79
N PRO A 164 -2.13 24.90 1.73
CA PRO A 164 -2.80 23.66 1.37
C PRO A 164 -1.84 22.60 0.80
N VAL A 165 -2.18 21.35 1.06
CA VAL A 165 -1.50 20.15 0.56
C VAL A 165 -2.37 19.45 -0.47
N LEU A 166 -1.78 19.09 -1.61
CA LEU A 166 -2.44 18.31 -2.64
C LEU A 166 -2.25 16.81 -2.38
N VAL A 167 -3.32 16.04 -2.48
CA VAL A 167 -3.27 14.58 -2.56
C VAL A 167 -3.79 14.16 -3.94
N ALA A 168 -2.91 13.65 -4.79
CA ALA A 168 -3.26 13.14 -6.10
C ALA A 168 -3.78 11.70 -6.01
N GLY A 169 -4.66 11.30 -6.95
CA GLY A 169 -5.25 9.97 -6.94
C GLY A 169 -5.95 9.63 -5.62
N ALA A 170 -6.60 10.62 -5.03
CA ALA A 170 -7.09 10.60 -3.66
C ALA A 170 -8.11 9.48 -3.37
N THR A 171 -8.84 8.99 -4.37
CA THR A 171 -9.76 7.84 -4.22
C THR A 171 -9.04 6.48 -4.24
N GLY A 172 -7.74 6.43 -4.54
CA GLY A 172 -6.93 5.20 -4.49
C GLY A 172 -6.46 4.87 -3.09
N GLY A 173 -5.91 3.66 -2.92
CA GLY A 173 -5.52 3.15 -1.60
C GLY A 173 -4.51 4.02 -0.85
N VAL A 174 -3.47 4.54 -1.51
CA VAL A 174 -2.50 5.47 -0.89
C VAL A 174 -3.16 6.82 -0.64
N GLY A 175 -3.91 7.33 -1.63
CA GLY A 175 -4.48 8.67 -1.58
C GLY A 175 -5.49 8.85 -0.45
N CYS A 176 -6.44 7.92 -0.27
CA CYS A 176 -7.47 8.06 0.77
C CYS A 176 -6.85 8.02 2.18
N VAL A 177 -5.87 7.16 2.41
CA VAL A 177 -5.15 7.16 3.69
C VAL A 177 -4.37 8.45 3.89
N ALA A 178 -3.69 8.97 2.84
CA ALA A 178 -2.96 10.23 2.93
C ALA A 178 -3.87 11.43 3.23
N VAL A 179 -5.09 11.47 2.66
CA VAL A 179 -6.09 12.50 2.98
C VAL A 179 -6.40 12.50 4.47
N GLU A 180 -6.73 11.34 5.01
CA GLU A 180 -7.11 11.22 6.41
C GLU A 180 -5.93 11.52 7.35
N LEU A 181 -4.73 10.99 7.07
CA LEU A 181 -3.54 11.25 7.86
C LEU A 181 -3.17 12.73 7.91
N LEU A 182 -3.22 13.44 6.77
CA LEU A 182 -2.93 14.87 6.71
C LEU A 182 -4.02 15.69 7.42
N ALA A 183 -5.30 15.38 7.17
CA ALA A 183 -6.41 16.10 7.76
C ALA A 183 -6.41 16.00 9.29
N GLN A 184 -6.21 14.81 9.87
CA GLN A 184 -6.15 14.64 11.33
C GLN A 184 -4.96 15.35 11.97
N ARG A 185 -3.91 15.68 11.20
CA ARG A 185 -2.73 16.42 11.63
C ARG A 185 -2.87 17.93 11.43
N GLY A 186 -4.05 18.40 10.98
CA GLY A 186 -4.39 19.81 10.85
C GLY A 186 -3.99 20.47 9.54
N TYR A 187 -3.62 19.69 8.52
CA TYR A 187 -3.36 20.25 7.19
C TYR A 187 -4.66 20.56 6.44
N GLU A 188 -4.67 21.62 5.64
CA GLU A 188 -5.70 21.88 4.64
C GLU A 188 -5.46 20.99 3.42
N VAL A 189 -6.26 19.94 3.26
CA VAL A 189 -6.04 18.90 2.24
C VAL A 189 -6.96 19.11 1.03
N TRP A 190 -6.40 19.18 -0.16
CA TRP A 190 -7.14 19.17 -1.41
C TRP A 190 -6.96 17.84 -2.12
N ALA A 191 -8.05 17.12 -2.34
CA ALA A 191 -8.07 15.79 -2.89
C ALA A 191 -8.35 15.82 -4.40
N SER A 192 -7.42 15.30 -5.22
CA SER A 192 -7.58 15.21 -6.67
C SER A 192 -7.88 13.80 -7.11
N THR A 193 -8.92 13.64 -7.93
CA THR A 193 -9.33 12.33 -8.47
C THR A 193 -9.97 12.46 -9.84
N GLY A 194 -9.94 11.38 -10.62
CA GLY A 194 -10.69 11.26 -11.88
C GLY A 194 -11.99 10.48 -11.73
N LYS A 195 -12.44 10.19 -10.49
CA LYS A 195 -13.68 9.44 -10.23
C LYS A 195 -14.81 10.37 -9.86
N PRO A 196 -16.05 10.11 -10.35
CA PRO A 196 -17.18 10.99 -10.08
C PRO A 196 -17.66 10.93 -8.62
N ASP A 197 -17.66 9.73 -8.02
CA ASP A 197 -18.22 9.51 -6.68
C ASP A 197 -17.09 9.62 -5.62
N ALA A 198 -16.67 10.84 -5.31
CA ALA A 198 -15.52 11.10 -4.44
C ALA A 198 -15.87 11.95 -3.20
N GLU A 199 -17.13 12.28 -2.96
CA GLU A 199 -17.59 13.13 -1.87
C GLU A 199 -17.21 12.57 -0.49
N TRP A 200 -17.11 11.25 -0.34
CA TRP A 200 -16.65 10.59 0.88
C TRP A 200 -15.25 11.02 1.34
N LEU A 201 -14.42 11.58 0.43
CA LEU A 201 -13.13 12.16 0.80
C LEU A 201 -13.28 13.44 1.65
N LEU A 202 -14.40 14.15 1.55
CA LEU A 202 -14.71 15.28 2.41
C LEU A 202 -14.97 14.79 3.84
N ASP A 203 -15.62 13.63 3.99
CA ASP A 203 -15.84 13.00 5.29
C ASP A 203 -14.52 12.54 5.91
N LEU A 204 -13.53 12.16 5.12
CA LEU A 204 -12.16 11.89 5.58
C LEU A 204 -11.39 13.16 5.96
N GLY A 205 -11.93 14.34 5.72
CA GLY A 205 -11.37 15.63 6.11
C GLY A 205 -10.69 16.40 4.98
N ALA A 206 -10.93 16.05 3.71
CA ALA A 206 -10.52 16.91 2.60
C ALA A 206 -11.27 18.25 2.67
N ALA A 207 -10.56 19.38 2.49
CA ALA A 207 -11.12 20.71 2.42
C ALA A 207 -11.82 20.99 1.08
N GLY A 208 -11.48 20.22 0.04
CA GLY A 208 -12.12 20.33 -1.27
C GLY A 208 -11.63 19.27 -2.24
N LEU A 209 -12.38 19.12 -3.33
CA LEU A 209 -12.11 18.18 -4.40
C LEU A 209 -11.63 18.90 -5.65
N LEU A 210 -10.75 18.26 -6.40
CA LEU A 210 -10.26 18.69 -7.71
C LEU A 210 -10.36 17.52 -8.68
N THR A 211 -10.61 17.85 -9.93
CA THR A 211 -10.57 16.83 -10.99
C THR A 211 -9.12 16.46 -11.32
N ARG A 212 -8.93 15.27 -11.88
CA ARG A 212 -7.62 14.84 -12.42
C ARG A 212 -7.12 15.83 -13.47
N GLU A 213 -8.01 16.32 -14.34
CA GLU A 213 -7.70 17.26 -15.43
C GLU A 213 -7.12 18.57 -14.89
N GLU A 214 -7.63 19.07 -13.76
CA GLU A 214 -7.11 20.28 -13.12
C GLU A 214 -5.67 20.09 -12.59
N THR A 215 -5.30 18.87 -12.18
CA THR A 215 -4.02 18.56 -11.53
C THR A 215 -3.05 17.77 -12.41
N SER A 216 -3.36 17.60 -13.69
CA SER A 216 -2.48 16.92 -14.66
C SER A 216 -2.31 17.69 -15.96
N ARG A 217 -2.71 18.98 -15.98
CA ARG A 217 -2.67 19.81 -17.20
C ARG A 217 -1.26 19.91 -17.78
N PRO A 218 -1.08 19.60 -19.06
CA PRO A 218 0.15 19.89 -19.76
C PRO A 218 0.48 21.38 -19.68
N SER A 219 1.76 21.72 -19.50
CA SER A 219 2.21 23.09 -19.52
C SER A 219 3.64 23.16 -20.04
N THR A 220 3.91 24.14 -20.88
CA THR A 220 5.25 24.47 -21.36
C THR A 220 5.97 25.43 -20.41
N ARG A 221 5.27 25.98 -19.41
CA ARG A 221 5.84 26.90 -18.43
C ARG A 221 6.67 26.10 -17.41
N PRO A 222 7.90 26.45 -17.16
CA PRO A 222 8.74 25.76 -16.16
C PRO A 222 8.26 26.03 -14.73
N LEU A 223 7.55 27.15 -14.50
CA LEU A 223 6.98 27.57 -13.22
C LEU A 223 5.56 28.09 -13.44
N GLU A 224 4.66 27.71 -12.55
CA GLU A 224 3.28 28.20 -12.51
C GLU A 224 3.00 28.96 -11.20
N ARG A 225 1.78 29.49 -11.03
CA ARG A 225 1.36 30.13 -9.78
C ARG A 225 1.55 29.16 -8.62
N GLN A 226 2.23 29.59 -7.57
CA GLN A 226 2.40 28.80 -6.34
C GLN A 226 1.03 28.56 -5.69
N ARG A 227 0.77 27.29 -5.37
CA ARG A 227 -0.50 26.87 -4.79
C ARG A 227 -0.29 25.96 -3.59
N TRP A 228 0.49 24.91 -3.70
CA TRP A 228 0.62 23.82 -2.74
C TRP A 228 1.85 23.97 -1.85
N ALA A 229 1.69 23.81 -0.53
CA ALA A 229 2.81 23.70 0.40
C ALA A 229 3.51 22.34 0.26
N GLY A 230 2.74 21.29 -0.03
CA GLY A 230 3.23 19.94 -0.30
C GLY A 230 2.29 19.16 -1.19
N CYS A 231 2.75 17.99 -1.64
CA CYS A 231 1.92 17.07 -2.42
C CYS A 231 2.27 15.61 -2.08
N VAL A 232 1.24 14.77 -1.90
CA VAL A 232 1.36 13.31 -1.94
C VAL A 232 0.94 12.84 -3.32
N ASP A 233 1.85 12.20 -4.05
CA ASP A 233 1.65 11.80 -5.44
C ASP A 233 1.90 10.30 -5.68
N PRO A 234 0.89 9.46 -5.58
CA PRO A 234 0.93 8.06 -6.01
C PRO A 234 0.61 7.87 -7.51
N VAL A 235 0.48 8.95 -8.27
CA VAL A 235 0.03 8.91 -9.67
C VAL A 235 1.19 8.97 -10.66
N GLY A 236 2.14 9.88 -10.45
CA GLY A 236 3.26 10.04 -11.38
C GLY A 236 2.91 10.85 -12.63
N GLY A 237 3.78 10.80 -13.62
CA GLY A 237 3.57 11.38 -14.94
C GLY A 237 3.30 12.90 -14.92
N SER A 238 2.32 13.34 -15.70
CA SER A 238 1.92 14.75 -15.80
C SER A 238 1.44 15.35 -14.49
N THR A 239 0.91 14.53 -13.57
CA THR A 239 0.48 14.96 -12.23
C THR A 239 1.68 15.40 -11.39
N THR A 240 2.76 14.64 -11.37
CA THR A 240 4.03 15.07 -10.73
C THR A 240 4.54 16.37 -11.34
N GLY A 241 4.51 16.45 -12.68
CA GLY A 241 4.90 17.66 -13.39
C GLY A 241 4.10 18.89 -12.96
N TYR A 242 2.79 18.77 -12.85
CA TYR A 242 1.90 19.80 -12.34
C TYR A 242 2.21 20.15 -10.87
N ALA A 243 2.28 19.14 -10.01
CA ALA A 243 2.55 19.32 -8.59
C ALA A 243 3.85 20.13 -8.36
N VAL A 244 4.96 19.71 -8.97
CA VAL A 244 6.25 20.39 -8.83
C VAL A 244 6.21 21.83 -9.35
N ARG A 245 5.57 22.11 -10.51
CA ARG A 245 5.47 23.46 -11.07
C ARG A 245 4.63 24.42 -10.21
N THR A 246 3.67 23.88 -9.44
CA THR A 246 2.74 24.67 -8.63
C THR A 246 3.07 24.65 -7.14
N THR A 247 4.07 23.88 -6.72
CA THR A 247 4.55 23.87 -5.33
C THR A 247 5.17 25.22 -4.96
N ARG A 248 4.91 25.65 -3.73
CA ARG A 248 5.41 26.89 -3.14
C ARG A 248 6.93 26.83 -2.92
N TYR A 249 7.53 27.99 -2.67
CA TYR A 249 8.92 28.09 -2.28
C TYR A 249 9.21 27.21 -1.04
N GLY A 250 10.24 26.38 -1.15
CA GLY A 250 10.65 25.45 -0.09
C GLY A 250 9.75 24.24 0.13
N GLY A 251 8.66 24.09 -0.65
CA GLY A 251 7.76 22.95 -0.50
C GLY A 251 8.28 21.65 -1.13
N ALA A 252 7.57 20.55 -0.90
CA ALA A 252 7.99 19.23 -1.35
C ALA A 252 6.87 18.41 -1.98
N VAL A 253 7.24 17.48 -2.86
CA VAL A 253 6.34 16.49 -3.49
C VAL A 253 6.85 15.08 -3.15
N ALA A 254 6.04 14.29 -2.47
CA ALA A 254 6.31 12.88 -2.15
C ALA A 254 5.75 11.98 -3.27
N LEU A 255 6.64 11.43 -4.09
CA LEU A 255 6.33 10.61 -5.25
C LEU A 255 6.45 9.13 -4.90
N SER A 256 5.35 8.37 -5.03
CA SER A 256 5.31 6.94 -4.67
C SER A 256 4.70 6.04 -5.75
N GLY A 257 4.26 6.58 -6.88
CA GLY A 257 3.57 5.78 -7.89
C GLY A 257 3.73 6.27 -9.33
N LEU A 258 3.20 5.47 -10.26
CA LEU A 258 3.39 5.65 -11.69
C LEU A 258 2.13 5.34 -12.54
N THR A 259 0.95 5.30 -11.90
CA THR A 259 -0.31 4.95 -12.61
C THR A 259 -0.70 5.95 -13.70
N GLY A 260 -0.20 7.19 -13.65
CA GLY A 260 -0.36 8.23 -14.67
C GLY A 260 0.80 8.33 -15.66
N GLY A 261 1.80 7.44 -15.53
CA GLY A 261 2.99 7.39 -16.40
C GLY A 261 4.31 7.54 -15.64
N THR A 262 5.40 7.28 -16.34
CA THR A 262 6.77 7.31 -15.79
C THR A 262 7.50 8.62 -16.07
N ASP A 263 7.11 9.34 -17.13
CA ASP A 263 7.77 10.57 -17.55
C ASP A 263 7.10 11.80 -16.91
N VAL A 264 7.88 12.55 -16.12
CA VAL A 264 7.34 13.69 -15.35
C VAL A 264 7.47 15.04 -16.05
N GLY A 265 8.22 15.15 -17.16
CA GLY A 265 8.32 16.33 -18.02
C GLY A 265 8.76 17.60 -17.26
N LEU A 266 9.76 17.50 -16.40
CA LEU A 266 10.23 18.59 -15.55
C LEU A 266 11.48 19.28 -16.11
N THR A 267 11.61 20.58 -15.78
CA THR A 267 12.85 21.33 -15.91
C THR A 267 13.47 21.54 -14.52
N VAL A 268 14.71 22.02 -14.47
CA VAL A 268 15.39 22.31 -13.21
C VAL A 268 14.88 23.55 -12.46
N HIS A 269 14.07 24.40 -13.12
CA HIS A 269 13.66 25.69 -12.56
C HIS A 269 12.91 25.62 -11.22
N PRO A 270 11.95 24.71 -10.98
CA PRO A 270 11.31 24.61 -9.67
C PRO A 270 12.30 24.32 -8.54
N PHE A 271 13.28 23.49 -8.82
CA PHE A 271 14.28 23.08 -7.83
C PHE A 271 15.25 24.23 -7.49
N ILE A 272 15.84 24.90 -8.49
CA ILE A 272 16.84 25.94 -8.25
C ILE A 272 16.25 27.31 -7.91
N LEU A 273 15.03 27.65 -8.39
CA LEU A 273 14.41 28.96 -8.17
C LEU A 273 13.42 29.00 -7.02
N ARG A 274 12.88 27.86 -6.62
CA ARG A 274 11.93 27.75 -5.50
C ARG A 274 12.37 26.79 -4.41
N GLY A 275 13.50 26.10 -4.56
CA GLY A 275 13.95 25.11 -3.60
C GLY A 275 12.95 23.95 -3.40
N VAL A 276 12.15 23.62 -4.43
CA VAL A 276 11.21 22.52 -4.36
C VAL A 276 11.97 21.20 -4.23
N SER A 277 11.52 20.33 -3.34
CA SER A 277 12.05 18.98 -3.21
C SER A 277 11.12 17.95 -3.87
N LEU A 278 11.71 17.00 -4.61
CA LEU A 278 11.00 15.80 -5.08
C LEU A 278 11.52 14.60 -4.29
N LEU A 279 10.67 14.04 -3.43
CA LEU A 279 11.01 12.97 -2.51
C LEU A 279 10.55 11.63 -3.10
N GLY A 280 11.47 10.73 -3.39
CA GLY A 280 11.16 9.35 -3.76
C GLY A 280 10.73 8.57 -2.51
N ILE A 281 9.55 7.97 -2.56
CA ILE A 281 8.99 7.18 -1.46
C ILE A 281 9.02 5.70 -1.85
N ASP A 282 9.98 4.98 -1.30
CA ASP A 282 10.11 3.53 -1.49
C ASP A 282 9.54 2.76 -0.30
N SER A 283 8.40 2.12 -0.49
CA SER A 283 7.77 1.23 0.50
C SER A 283 8.20 -0.23 0.35
N VAL A 284 8.96 -0.57 -0.71
CA VAL A 284 9.37 -1.95 -1.01
C VAL A 284 10.62 -2.35 -0.26
N GLN A 285 11.69 -1.55 -0.37
CA GLN A 285 12.99 -1.84 0.23
C GLN A 285 13.26 -1.03 1.51
N THR A 286 12.23 -0.43 2.08
CA THR A 286 12.35 0.27 3.37
C THR A 286 13.01 -0.65 4.40
N PRO A 287 14.13 -0.24 5.05
CA PRO A 287 14.80 -1.05 6.06
C PRO A 287 13.87 -1.44 7.21
N ILE A 288 14.05 -2.66 7.76
CA ILE A 288 13.14 -3.23 8.76
C ILE A 288 12.95 -2.31 9.98
N GLY A 289 14.00 -1.66 10.49
CA GLY A 289 13.87 -0.73 11.62
C GLY A 289 12.96 0.47 11.32
N ARG A 290 13.06 1.08 10.12
CA ARG A 290 12.16 2.16 9.71
C ARG A 290 10.74 1.62 9.48
N ARG A 291 10.59 0.42 8.96
CA ARG A 291 9.30 -0.25 8.77
C ARG A 291 8.58 -0.46 10.10
N GLN A 292 9.27 -1.02 11.08
CA GLN A 292 8.74 -1.21 12.44
C GLN A 292 8.37 0.12 13.10
N GLU A 293 9.19 1.16 12.95
CA GLU A 293 8.90 2.50 13.45
C GLU A 293 7.59 3.06 12.85
N VAL A 294 7.45 3.00 11.54
CA VAL A 294 6.25 3.51 10.85
C VAL A 294 5.00 2.72 11.25
N TRP A 295 5.07 1.40 11.36
CA TRP A 295 3.95 0.59 11.83
C TRP A 295 3.58 0.90 13.29
N ARG A 296 4.57 1.12 14.16
CA ARG A 296 4.32 1.58 15.52
C ARG A 296 3.59 2.93 15.53
N ARG A 297 3.95 3.85 14.66
CA ARG A 297 3.28 5.13 14.51
C ARG A 297 1.88 5.00 13.92
N LEU A 298 1.66 4.11 12.97
CA LEU A 298 0.33 3.76 12.44
C LEU A 298 -0.57 3.10 13.50
N ALA A 299 -0.01 2.53 14.54
CA ALA A 299 -0.75 2.03 15.70
C ALA A 299 -1.00 3.11 16.77
N THR A 300 -0.33 4.26 16.71
CA THR A 300 -0.37 5.31 17.73
C THR A 300 -0.75 6.69 17.16
N ASP A 301 0.22 7.57 16.95
CA ASP A 301 0.02 8.97 16.57
C ASP A 301 -0.36 9.19 15.09
N LEU A 302 -0.07 8.23 14.23
CA LEU A 302 -0.49 8.19 12.82
C LEU A 302 -1.68 7.24 12.57
N ARG A 303 -2.32 6.71 13.63
CA ARG A 303 -3.48 5.85 13.41
C ARG A 303 -4.62 6.65 12.78
N PRO A 304 -5.13 6.26 11.58
CA PRO A 304 -6.30 6.88 11.01
C PRO A 304 -7.49 6.74 11.96
N ARG A 305 -8.13 7.86 12.30
CA ARG A 305 -9.31 7.84 13.19
C ARG A 305 -10.52 7.22 12.52
N ARG A 306 -10.57 7.32 11.20
CA ARG A 306 -11.68 6.86 10.34
C ARG A 306 -11.25 5.68 9.45
N ILE A 307 -10.53 4.72 10.03
CA ILE A 307 -9.98 3.60 9.28
C ILE A 307 -11.06 2.79 8.54
N GLU A 308 -12.26 2.64 9.12
CA GLU A 308 -13.40 1.95 8.48
C GLU A 308 -14.04 2.78 7.36
N GLU A 309 -13.81 4.10 7.34
CA GLU A 309 -14.36 5.03 6.34
C GLU A 309 -13.44 5.19 5.11
N LEU A 310 -12.30 4.50 5.07
CA LEU A 310 -11.36 4.50 3.93
C LEU A 310 -11.93 3.83 2.66
N GLY A 311 -13.24 3.73 2.54
CA GLY A 311 -13.90 3.02 1.45
C GLY A 311 -13.60 1.51 1.50
N VAL A 312 -13.51 0.95 2.71
CA VAL A 312 -13.10 -0.44 2.92
C VAL A 312 -14.15 -1.40 2.38
N ARG A 313 -13.68 -2.32 1.53
CA ARG A 313 -14.45 -3.43 1.01
C ARG A 313 -13.76 -4.73 1.38
N GLU A 314 -14.51 -5.64 1.99
CA GLU A 314 -14.03 -6.97 2.37
C GLU A 314 -14.48 -8.01 1.34
N ILE A 315 -13.54 -8.85 0.89
CA ILE A 315 -13.82 -9.94 -0.05
C ILE A 315 -13.18 -11.26 0.45
N ALA A 316 -13.72 -12.38 0.00
CA ALA A 316 -13.08 -13.68 0.20
C ALA A 316 -11.95 -13.91 -0.83
N LEU A 317 -11.05 -14.85 -0.53
CA LEU A 317 -9.96 -15.27 -1.40
C LEU A 317 -10.45 -15.66 -2.82
N SER A 318 -11.59 -16.30 -2.93
CA SER A 318 -12.20 -16.69 -4.22
C SER A 318 -12.58 -15.53 -5.13
N HIS A 319 -12.70 -14.31 -4.60
CA HIS A 319 -13.06 -13.11 -5.37
C HIS A 319 -11.85 -12.25 -5.78
N VAL A 320 -10.64 -12.63 -5.38
CA VAL A 320 -9.42 -11.85 -5.62
C VAL A 320 -9.17 -11.64 -7.12
N ALA A 321 -9.30 -12.69 -7.95
CA ALA A 321 -9.05 -12.57 -9.38
C ALA A 321 -9.90 -11.47 -10.04
N GLY A 322 -11.20 -11.41 -9.76
CA GLY A 322 -12.09 -10.35 -10.27
C GLY A 322 -11.79 -8.96 -9.68
N ALA A 323 -11.35 -8.89 -8.42
CA ALA A 323 -10.93 -7.63 -7.81
C ALA A 323 -9.67 -7.06 -8.48
N LEU A 324 -8.69 -7.90 -8.82
CA LEU A 324 -7.47 -7.51 -9.54
C LEU A 324 -7.79 -6.97 -10.94
N GLU A 325 -8.72 -7.59 -11.66
CA GLU A 325 -9.22 -7.09 -12.96
C GLU A 325 -9.86 -5.70 -12.83
N SER A 326 -10.68 -5.51 -11.80
CA SER A 326 -11.31 -4.22 -11.53
C SER A 326 -10.28 -3.12 -11.24
N VAL A 327 -9.19 -3.44 -10.55
CA VAL A 327 -8.07 -2.51 -10.28
C VAL A 327 -7.34 -2.13 -11.57
N LEU A 328 -7.05 -3.09 -12.46
CA LEU A 328 -6.43 -2.82 -13.78
C LEU A 328 -7.32 -1.96 -14.66
N ALA A 329 -8.63 -2.14 -14.60
CA ALA A 329 -9.60 -1.32 -15.32
C ALA A 329 -9.77 0.10 -14.70
N GLY A 330 -9.04 0.42 -13.62
CA GLY A 330 -9.15 1.72 -12.95
C GLY A 330 -10.42 1.90 -12.12
N LEU A 331 -11.18 0.83 -11.88
CA LEU A 331 -12.47 0.87 -11.16
C LEU A 331 -12.30 0.81 -9.63
N GLY A 332 -11.13 0.43 -9.12
CA GLY A 332 -10.85 0.35 -7.68
C GLY A 332 -10.99 1.71 -6.98
N SER A 333 -11.63 1.77 -5.81
CA SER A 333 -11.75 2.95 -4.94
C SER A 333 -11.61 2.51 -3.49
N GLY A 334 -10.97 3.34 -2.67
CA GLY A 334 -10.68 3.02 -1.27
C GLY A 334 -9.76 1.82 -1.12
N ARG A 335 -10.00 1.07 -0.05
CA ARG A 335 -9.25 -0.14 0.30
C ARG A 335 -10.08 -1.39 0.04
N THR A 336 -9.47 -2.42 -0.49
CA THR A 336 -10.06 -3.76 -0.55
C THR A 336 -9.18 -4.70 0.26
N ILE A 337 -9.74 -5.31 1.29
CA ILE A 337 -9.09 -6.34 2.10
C ILE A 337 -9.63 -7.71 1.73
N VAL A 338 -8.78 -8.71 1.90
CA VAL A 338 -9.09 -10.09 1.57
C VAL A 338 -9.08 -10.90 2.85
N LYS A 339 -10.22 -11.48 3.19
CA LYS A 339 -10.29 -12.47 4.26
C LYS A 339 -9.77 -13.80 3.72
N ILE A 340 -8.71 -14.31 4.35
CA ILE A 340 -8.08 -15.58 4.01
C ILE A 340 -8.56 -16.63 5.03
N GLY A 341 -8.93 -17.80 4.55
CA GLY A 341 -9.52 -18.84 5.39
C GLY A 341 -10.97 -18.55 5.80
N GLN A 342 -11.60 -19.53 6.46
CA GLN A 342 -12.98 -19.45 6.99
C GLN A 342 -13.01 -18.88 8.40
#